data_8700d13e0c8eee456c123e1ca3293d4c
#
_entry.id   8700d13e0c8eee456c123e1ca3293d4c
#
_cell.length_a   1.000
_cell.length_b   1.000
_cell.length_c   1.000
_cell.angle_alpha   90.00
_cell.angle_beta   90.00
_cell.angle_gamma   90.00
#
_symmetry.space_group_name_H-M   'P 1'
#
loop_
_entity.id
_entity.type
_entity.pdbx_description
1 polymer ?
#
loop_
_entity_poly.entity_id
_entity_poly.type
_entity_poly.pdbx_seq_one_letter_code
_entity_poly.pdbx_strand_id
1 'polypeptide(L)'
;MVTLGVVGATGQVGQVVRELLERRDFPLDSVRFFASSRSAGQELVFRGEPVVVEDVALADPAGLDIAIFSAGGTLSKDQAPRFAAAGVTVIDNSSAWRMDPAVPLVVAEVNPEEALSPPKGIIANPNCTTMAAMAPLKALHDAAGLKRLIISTYQAVSGAGLKGGEELASQVVAAAGQDMLALVHDGSALTTPEPSVFPDQIAFNVIPIAGSIVEDGFNETDEEKKLRAESRKILGVPELLVSGTCVRVPVFTGH
;
A
#
# COMPACT_ATOMS: atom_id res chain seq x y z
N MET A 1 -24.35 11.43 -6.82
CA MET A 1 -23.93 10.64 -5.65
C MET A 1 -23.29 9.38 -6.20
N VAL A 2 -22.58 8.60 -5.41
CA VAL A 2 -21.70 7.55 -5.90
C VAL A 2 -21.99 6.23 -5.21
N THR A 3 -22.09 5.13 -5.95
CA THR A 3 -22.12 3.76 -5.43
C THR A 3 -20.69 3.21 -5.42
N LEU A 4 -20.15 2.94 -4.23
CA LEU A 4 -18.75 2.57 -4.04
C LEU A 4 -18.59 1.10 -3.64
N GLY A 5 -17.67 0.40 -4.28
CA GLY A 5 -17.19 -0.91 -3.87
C GLY A 5 -15.87 -0.82 -3.10
N VAL A 6 -15.70 -1.59 -2.04
CA VAL A 6 -14.39 -1.77 -1.36
C VAL A 6 -14.01 -3.24 -1.44
N VAL A 7 -13.02 -3.56 -2.26
CA VAL A 7 -12.48 -4.92 -2.43
C VAL A 7 -11.30 -5.10 -1.49
N GLY A 8 -11.36 -6.12 -0.63
CA GLY A 8 -10.46 -6.30 0.50
C GLY A 8 -10.94 -5.57 1.76
N ALA A 9 -12.24 -5.36 1.90
CA ALA A 9 -12.86 -4.59 2.99
C ALA A 9 -12.56 -5.11 4.40
N THR A 10 -12.23 -6.39 4.55
CA THR A 10 -11.88 -7.02 5.83
C THR A 10 -10.40 -6.92 6.19
N GLY A 11 -9.57 -6.43 5.25
CA GLY A 11 -8.12 -6.26 5.47
C GLY A 11 -7.79 -4.94 6.19
N GLN A 12 -6.53 -4.80 6.62
CA GLN A 12 -6.03 -3.61 7.33
C GLN A 12 -6.29 -2.31 6.56
N VAL A 13 -5.94 -2.25 5.28
CA VAL A 13 -6.18 -1.07 4.43
C VAL A 13 -7.67 -0.87 4.18
N GLY A 14 -8.44 -1.95 3.97
CA GLY A 14 -9.89 -1.89 3.82
C GLY A 14 -10.58 -1.28 5.04
N GLN A 15 -10.12 -1.59 6.24
CA GLN A 15 -10.61 -0.96 7.47
C GLN A 15 -10.34 0.55 7.46
N VAL A 16 -9.12 0.96 7.15
CA VAL A 16 -8.76 2.40 7.07
C VAL A 16 -9.58 3.12 6.00
N VAL A 17 -9.82 2.50 4.85
CA VAL A 17 -10.67 3.07 3.80
C VAL A 17 -12.08 3.31 4.32
N ARG A 18 -12.70 2.32 4.99
CA ARG A 18 -14.04 2.46 5.58
C ARG A 18 -14.09 3.61 6.60
N GLU A 19 -13.14 3.65 7.54
CA GLU A 19 -13.03 4.71 8.55
C GLU A 19 -12.84 6.10 7.92
N LEU A 20 -12.04 6.21 6.85
CA LEU A 20 -11.84 7.47 6.14
C LEU A 20 -13.09 7.94 5.40
N LEU A 21 -13.83 7.04 4.76
CA LEU A 21 -15.07 7.35 4.07
C LEU A 21 -16.14 7.89 5.05
N GLU A 22 -16.23 7.30 6.24
CA GLU A 22 -17.11 7.78 7.31
C GLU A 22 -16.65 9.14 7.84
N ARG A 23 -15.39 9.23 8.27
CA ARG A 23 -14.85 10.44 8.90
C ARG A 23 -14.88 11.67 8.00
N ARG A 24 -14.72 11.46 6.66
CA ARG A 24 -14.75 12.53 5.67
C ARG A 24 -16.14 12.82 5.13
N ASP A 25 -17.15 12.11 5.62
CA ASP A 25 -18.53 12.17 5.11
C ASP A 25 -18.58 12.14 3.57
N PHE A 26 -17.84 11.18 2.99
CA PHE A 26 -17.77 11.07 1.54
C PHE A 26 -19.16 10.86 0.94
N PRO A 27 -19.55 11.59 -0.11
CA PRO A 27 -20.91 11.59 -0.65
C PRO A 27 -21.23 10.27 -1.37
N LEU A 28 -21.73 9.29 -0.63
CA LEU A 28 -22.15 7.98 -1.11
C LEU A 28 -23.68 7.82 -1.11
N ASP A 29 -24.21 7.22 -2.17
CA ASP A 29 -25.58 6.67 -2.17
C ASP A 29 -25.59 5.31 -1.47
N SER A 30 -24.61 4.46 -1.79
CA SER A 30 -24.47 3.13 -1.20
C SER A 30 -23.03 2.66 -1.21
N VAL A 31 -22.73 1.68 -0.36
CA VAL A 31 -21.45 1.00 -0.32
C VAL A 31 -21.64 -0.51 -0.40
N ARG A 32 -20.76 -1.21 -1.09
CA ARG A 32 -20.68 -2.68 -1.12
C ARG A 32 -19.29 -3.12 -0.70
N PHE A 33 -19.21 -4.15 0.13
CA PHE A 33 -17.95 -4.69 0.61
C PHE A 33 -17.68 -6.06 -0.02
N PHE A 34 -16.46 -6.23 -0.49
CA PHE A 34 -16.03 -7.46 -1.14
C PHE A 34 -14.77 -8.01 -0.47
N ALA A 35 -14.71 -9.31 -0.34
CA ALA A 35 -13.51 -10.03 0.10
C ALA A 35 -13.44 -11.42 -0.55
N SER A 36 -12.46 -12.24 -0.17
CA SER A 36 -12.41 -13.64 -0.61
C SER A 36 -13.54 -14.45 0.04
N SER A 37 -13.83 -15.62 -0.52
CA SER A 37 -14.82 -16.59 -0.01
C SER A 37 -14.69 -16.88 1.49
N ARG A 38 -13.47 -16.75 2.07
CA ARG A 38 -13.22 -16.96 3.50
C ARG A 38 -13.89 -15.94 4.40
N SER A 39 -14.09 -14.73 3.89
CA SER A 39 -14.69 -13.61 4.63
C SER A 39 -16.08 -13.24 4.12
N ALA A 40 -16.55 -13.87 3.05
CA ALA A 40 -17.89 -13.66 2.52
C ALA A 40 -18.96 -14.05 3.56
N GLY A 41 -20.03 -13.28 3.64
CA GLY A 41 -21.10 -13.45 4.63
C GLY A 41 -20.84 -12.78 5.98
N GLN A 42 -19.64 -12.26 6.25
CA GLN A 42 -19.40 -11.45 7.44
C GLN A 42 -20.14 -10.11 7.32
N GLU A 43 -20.55 -9.56 8.45
CA GLU A 43 -21.12 -8.22 8.52
C GLU A 43 -20.07 -7.23 9.02
N LEU A 44 -19.93 -6.11 8.31
CA LEU A 44 -19.10 -4.98 8.73
C LEU A 44 -20.01 -3.77 8.91
N VAL A 45 -19.84 -3.07 10.04
CA VAL A 45 -20.62 -1.84 10.28
C VAL A 45 -20.03 -0.70 9.46
N PHE A 46 -20.91 0.06 8.79
CA PHE A 46 -20.57 1.28 8.07
C PHE A 46 -21.68 2.32 8.29
N ARG A 47 -21.33 3.50 8.79
CA ARG A 47 -22.30 4.56 9.17
C ARG A 47 -23.42 4.07 10.10
N GLY A 48 -23.10 3.15 10.99
CA GLY A 48 -24.04 2.57 11.94
C GLY A 48 -24.90 1.42 11.41
N GLU A 49 -24.83 1.11 10.11
CA GLU A 49 -25.61 0.04 9.49
C GLU A 49 -24.74 -1.17 9.15
N PRO A 50 -25.24 -2.40 9.30
CA PRO A 50 -24.53 -3.61 8.90
C PRO A 50 -24.51 -3.75 7.36
N VAL A 51 -23.33 -4.00 6.81
CA VAL A 51 -23.12 -4.30 5.38
C VAL A 51 -22.51 -5.69 5.26
N VAL A 52 -23.18 -6.58 4.54
CA VAL A 52 -22.72 -7.94 4.31
C VAL A 52 -21.57 -7.94 3.30
N VAL A 53 -20.49 -8.64 3.63
CA VAL A 53 -19.33 -8.82 2.73
C VAL A 53 -19.64 -9.86 1.67
N GLU A 54 -19.50 -9.49 0.41
CA GLU A 54 -19.73 -10.35 -0.75
C GLU A 54 -18.43 -11.09 -1.17
N ASP A 55 -18.59 -12.28 -1.75
CA ASP A 55 -17.47 -12.96 -2.41
C ASP A 55 -17.12 -12.23 -3.72
N VAL A 56 -15.94 -11.63 -3.75
CA VAL A 56 -15.49 -10.86 -4.92
C VAL A 56 -15.45 -11.67 -6.21
N ALA A 57 -15.22 -12.98 -6.14
CA ALA A 57 -15.16 -13.85 -7.32
C ALA A 57 -16.54 -14.13 -7.93
N LEU A 58 -17.59 -14.10 -7.12
CA LEU A 58 -18.96 -14.46 -7.51
C LEU A 58 -19.87 -13.24 -7.70
N ALA A 59 -19.60 -12.16 -6.98
CA ALA A 59 -20.45 -10.97 -6.99
C ALA A 59 -20.49 -10.29 -8.36
N ASP A 60 -21.67 -9.80 -8.74
CA ASP A 60 -21.82 -8.96 -9.93
C ASP A 60 -21.42 -7.52 -9.60
N PRO A 61 -20.42 -6.91 -10.27
CA PRO A 61 -20.02 -5.53 -10.04
C PRO A 61 -20.95 -4.49 -10.65
N ALA A 62 -21.97 -4.89 -11.39
CA ALA A 62 -22.90 -3.96 -12.01
C ALA A 62 -23.55 -3.00 -11.00
N GLY A 63 -23.71 -1.74 -11.41
CA GLY A 63 -24.28 -0.68 -10.58
C GLY A 63 -23.30 0.01 -9.64
N LEU A 64 -22.03 -0.39 -9.62
CA LEU A 64 -20.97 0.39 -8.98
C LEU A 64 -20.46 1.49 -9.92
N ASP A 65 -20.19 2.66 -9.38
CA ASP A 65 -19.47 3.74 -10.10
C ASP A 65 -17.96 3.61 -9.91
N ILE A 66 -17.53 3.33 -8.68
CA ILE A 66 -16.10 3.25 -8.31
C ILE A 66 -15.89 1.99 -7.47
N ALA A 67 -14.73 1.34 -7.64
CA ALA A 67 -14.30 0.28 -6.74
C ALA A 67 -12.84 0.50 -6.30
N ILE A 68 -12.61 0.53 -4.98
CA ILE A 68 -11.27 0.60 -4.38
C ILE A 68 -10.78 -0.83 -4.12
N PHE A 69 -9.67 -1.21 -4.75
CA PHE A 69 -9.05 -2.53 -4.63
C PHE A 69 -7.86 -2.49 -3.67
N SER A 70 -7.92 -3.27 -2.62
CA SER A 70 -6.81 -3.47 -1.66
C SER A 70 -6.76 -4.91 -1.15
N ALA A 71 -6.63 -5.85 -2.08
CA ALA A 71 -6.67 -7.29 -1.80
C ALA A 71 -5.51 -8.07 -2.42
N GLY A 72 -4.41 -7.37 -2.73
CA GLY A 72 -3.19 -7.94 -3.31
C GLY A 72 -3.20 -8.06 -4.83
N GLY A 73 -2.00 -8.17 -5.42
CA GLY A 73 -1.80 -8.07 -6.86
C GLY A 73 -2.42 -9.21 -7.67
N THR A 74 -2.41 -10.43 -7.15
CA THR A 74 -3.00 -11.59 -7.85
C THR A 74 -4.51 -11.42 -8.01
N LEU A 75 -5.21 -11.08 -6.93
CA LEU A 75 -6.65 -10.85 -6.98
C LEU A 75 -6.99 -9.64 -7.86
N SER A 76 -6.20 -8.57 -7.79
CA SER A 76 -6.42 -7.41 -8.64
C SER A 76 -6.26 -7.74 -10.13
N LYS A 77 -5.24 -8.49 -10.53
CA LYS A 77 -5.06 -8.94 -11.93
C LYS A 77 -6.25 -9.73 -12.44
N ASP A 78 -6.84 -10.55 -11.58
CA ASP A 78 -7.98 -11.42 -11.93
C ASP A 78 -9.29 -10.64 -11.96
N GLN A 79 -9.56 -9.78 -10.97
CA GLN A 79 -10.87 -9.19 -10.76
C GLN A 79 -11.02 -7.76 -11.28
N ALA A 80 -9.96 -6.92 -11.27
CA ALA A 80 -10.08 -5.53 -11.70
C ALA A 80 -10.56 -5.38 -13.15
N PRO A 81 -10.11 -6.20 -14.12
CA PRO A 81 -10.64 -6.12 -15.49
C PRO A 81 -12.13 -6.45 -15.59
N ARG A 82 -12.63 -7.35 -14.75
CA ARG A 82 -14.06 -7.71 -14.72
C ARG A 82 -14.92 -6.55 -14.21
N PHE A 83 -14.46 -5.86 -13.17
CA PHE A 83 -15.12 -4.65 -12.67
C PHE A 83 -15.08 -3.52 -13.72
N ALA A 84 -13.93 -3.28 -14.32
CA ALA A 84 -13.79 -2.28 -15.38
C ALA A 84 -14.68 -2.59 -16.61
N ALA A 85 -14.78 -3.86 -17.01
CA ALA A 85 -15.67 -4.29 -18.10
C ALA A 85 -17.16 -4.06 -17.80
N ALA A 86 -17.55 -4.02 -16.51
CA ALA A 86 -18.89 -3.66 -16.07
C ALA A 86 -19.13 -2.14 -15.98
N GLY A 87 -18.17 -1.32 -16.42
CA GLY A 87 -18.24 0.14 -16.40
C GLY A 87 -17.80 0.80 -15.09
N VAL A 88 -17.23 0.04 -14.16
CA VAL A 88 -16.78 0.53 -12.86
C VAL A 88 -15.38 1.13 -13.02
N THR A 89 -15.15 2.33 -12.49
CA THR A 89 -13.79 2.88 -12.36
C THR A 89 -13.08 2.20 -11.20
N VAL A 90 -12.03 1.43 -11.49
CA VAL A 90 -11.24 0.72 -10.48
C VAL A 90 -10.08 1.59 -10.03
N ILE A 91 -9.93 1.79 -8.71
CA ILE A 91 -8.75 2.39 -8.08
C ILE A 91 -8.00 1.27 -7.38
N ASP A 92 -6.86 0.84 -7.95
CA ASP A 92 -6.10 -0.30 -7.45
C ASP A 92 -4.91 0.10 -6.60
N ASN A 93 -4.92 -0.32 -5.34
CA ASN A 93 -3.83 -0.06 -4.39
C ASN A 93 -2.72 -1.13 -4.42
N SER A 94 -2.87 -2.18 -5.23
CA SER A 94 -1.84 -3.21 -5.40
C SER A 94 -0.72 -2.77 -6.35
N SER A 95 0.31 -3.59 -6.47
CA SER A 95 1.38 -3.35 -7.45
C SER A 95 1.05 -3.86 -8.87
N ALA A 96 -0.13 -4.46 -9.06
CA ALA A 96 -0.47 -5.22 -10.27
C ALA A 96 -0.40 -4.41 -11.57
N TRP A 97 -0.83 -3.16 -11.51
CA TRP A 97 -1.05 -2.31 -12.68
C TRP A 97 -0.11 -1.12 -12.78
N ARG A 98 0.69 -0.86 -11.74
CA ARG A 98 1.51 0.36 -11.64
C ARG A 98 2.42 0.60 -12.83
N MET A 99 3.01 -0.46 -13.37
CA MET A 99 3.94 -0.37 -14.51
C MET A 99 3.31 -0.74 -15.86
N ASP A 100 1.99 -1.01 -15.90
CA ASP A 100 1.28 -1.17 -17.17
C ASP A 100 1.22 0.19 -17.89
N PRO A 101 1.68 0.31 -19.15
CA PRO A 101 1.70 1.59 -19.87
C PRO A 101 0.31 2.14 -20.19
N ALA A 102 -0.73 1.29 -20.22
CA ALA A 102 -2.11 1.69 -20.46
C ALA A 102 -2.91 1.93 -19.18
N VAL A 103 -2.26 1.89 -18.00
CA VAL A 103 -2.88 2.18 -16.71
C VAL A 103 -2.17 3.38 -16.09
N PRO A 104 -2.86 4.49 -15.83
CA PRO A 104 -2.27 5.65 -15.18
C PRO A 104 -1.88 5.32 -13.73
N LEU A 105 -0.73 5.82 -13.31
CA LEU A 105 -0.23 5.74 -11.94
C LEU A 105 -0.38 7.12 -11.31
N VAL A 106 -1.40 7.28 -10.45
CA VAL A 106 -1.88 8.61 -10.07
C VAL A 106 -1.55 8.94 -8.61
N VAL A 107 -1.00 10.14 -8.42
CA VAL A 107 -0.99 10.87 -7.15
C VAL A 107 -1.83 12.11 -7.34
N ALA A 108 -2.92 12.24 -6.60
CA ALA A 108 -3.94 13.27 -6.83
C ALA A 108 -3.39 14.72 -6.80
N GLU A 109 -2.32 14.96 -6.05
CA GLU A 109 -1.65 16.26 -5.95
C GLU A 109 -0.62 16.51 -7.05
N VAL A 110 -0.34 15.51 -7.93
CA VAL A 110 0.76 15.56 -8.90
C VAL A 110 0.27 15.48 -10.34
N ASN A 111 -0.56 14.50 -10.65
CA ASN A 111 -1.05 14.20 -12.00
C ASN A 111 -2.54 13.78 -12.01
N PRO A 112 -3.45 14.55 -11.37
CA PRO A 112 -4.87 14.20 -11.26
C PRO A 112 -5.59 14.05 -12.60
N GLU A 113 -5.13 14.74 -13.62
CA GLU A 113 -5.70 14.70 -14.98
C GLU A 113 -5.66 13.30 -15.61
N GLU A 114 -4.66 12.48 -15.25
CA GLU A 114 -4.53 11.12 -15.74
C GLU A 114 -5.65 10.19 -15.24
N ALA A 115 -6.31 10.56 -14.12
CA ALA A 115 -7.43 9.81 -13.57
C ALA A 115 -8.76 10.00 -14.31
N LEU A 116 -8.88 11.06 -15.14
CA LEU A 116 -10.16 11.44 -15.75
C LEU A 116 -10.64 10.48 -16.85
N SER A 117 -9.73 9.78 -17.52
CA SER A 117 -10.07 8.87 -18.61
C SER A 117 -9.07 7.69 -18.66
N PRO A 118 -9.08 6.80 -17.67
CA PRO A 118 -8.15 5.68 -17.65
C PRO A 118 -8.49 4.69 -18.78
N PRO A 119 -7.54 4.39 -19.72
CA PRO A 119 -7.84 3.60 -20.91
C PRO A 119 -8.40 2.19 -20.63
N LYS A 120 -8.04 1.61 -19.51
CA LYS A 120 -8.53 0.28 -19.07
C LYS A 120 -9.62 0.35 -18.01
N GLY A 121 -10.14 1.54 -17.69
CA GLY A 121 -11.05 1.72 -16.54
C GLY A 121 -10.38 1.48 -15.18
N ILE A 122 -9.04 1.38 -15.17
CA ILE A 122 -8.24 1.09 -13.97
C ILE A 122 -7.26 2.24 -13.75
N ILE A 123 -7.21 2.72 -12.52
CA ILE A 123 -6.25 3.71 -12.01
C ILE A 123 -5.38 3.00 -10.97
N ALA A 124 -4.07 3.02 -11.15
CA ALA A 124 -3.15 2.47 -10.16
C ALA A 124 -2.78 3.53 -9.12
N ASN A 125 -2.81 3.12 -7.85
CA ASN A 125 -2.31 3.90 -6.72
C ASN A 125 -0.86 3.51 -6.44
N PRO A 126 0.06 4.46 -6.26
CA PRO A 126 1.49 4.17 -6.07
C PRO A 126 1.80 3.41 -4.78
N ASN A 127 3.05 2.98 -4.70
CA ASN A 127 3.65 2.52 -3.45
C ASN A 127 3.62 3.66 -2.40
N CYS A 128 3.36 3.30 -1.14
CA CYS A 128 3.22 4.26 -0.04
C CYS A 128 4.46 5.15 0.13
N THR A 129 5.64 4.55 0.04
CA THR A 129 6.93 5.26 0.15
C THR A 129 7.13 6.24 -1.00
N THR A 130 6.80 5.83 -2.23
CA THR A 130 6.85 6.70 -3.41
C THR A 130 5.88 7.86 -3.26
N MET A 131 4.61 7.57 -2.92
CA MET A 131 3.55 8.58 -2.83
C MET A 131 3.91 9.69 -1.83
N ALA A 132 4.47 9.34 -0.67
CA ALA A 132 4.81 10.31 0.38
C ALA A 132 5.78 11.42 -0.10
N ALA A 133 6.65 11.10 -1.08
CA ALA A 133 7.64 12.03 -1.59
C ALA A 133 7.16 12.83 -2.82
N MET A 134 6.13 12.38 -3.54
CA MET A 134 5.82 12.91 -4.87
C MET A 134 5.33 14.37 -4.86
N ALA A 135 4.47 14.77 -3.94
CA ALA A 135 3.95 16.13 -3.92
C ALA A 135 5.06 17.21 -3.75
N PRO A 136 5.96 17.13 -2.76
CA PRO A 136 7.07 18.08 -2.68
C PRO A 136 8.05 17.97 -3.85
N LEU A 137 8.30 16.76 -4.38
CA LEU A 137 9.20 16.58 -5.53
C LEU A 137 8.62 17.18 -6.80
N LYS A 138 7.31 17.11 -7.02
CA LYS A 138 6.63 17.76 -8.15
C LYS A 138 6.82 19.27 -8.09
N ALA A 139 6.58 19.90 -6.95
CA ALA A 139 6.77 21.32 -6.79
C ALA A 139 8.23 21.76 -7.07
N LEU A 140 9.21 21.01 -6.61
CA LEU A 140 10.62 21.26 -6.90
C LEU A 140 10.97 21.02 -8.37
N HIS A 141 10.40 19.98 -8.99
CA HIS A 141 10.60 19.69 -10.41
C HIS A 141 10.07 20.80 -11.29
N ASP A 142 8.86 21.29 -11.03
CA ASP A 142 8.24 22.36 -11.80
C ASP A 142 9.02 23.69 -11.69
N ALA A 143 9.56 23.96 -10.50
CA ALA A 143 10.30 25.20 -10.25
C ALA A 143 11.73 25.19 -10.83
N ALA A 144 12.42 24.04 -10.80
CA ALA A 144 13.87 24.00 -11.05
C ALA A 144 14.34 22.84 -11.92
N GLY A 145 13.52 21.86 -12.23
CA GLY A 145 13.86 20.66 -12.99
C GLY A 145 14.67 19.66 -12.14
N LEU A 146 14.03 18.60 -11.71
CA LEU A 146 14.66 17.54 -10.94
C LEU A 146 15.59 16.69 -11.83
N LYS A 147 16.85 16.54 -11.44
CA LYS A 147 17.87 15.79 -12.17
C LYS A 147 18.22 14.46 -11.51
N ARG A 148 18.21 14.43 -10.19
CA ARG A 148 18.58 13.27 -9.38
C ARG A 148 17.81 13.27 -8.06
N LEU A 149 17.37 12.08 -7.66
CA LEU A 149 16.73 11.80 -6.39
C LEU A 149 17.57 10.79 -5.61
N ILE A 150 18.07 11.18 -4.44
CA ILE A 150 18.63 10.26 -3.46
C ILE A 150 17.71 10.32 -2.26
N ILE A 151 17.13 9.19 -1.89
CA ILE A 151 16.09 9.14 -0.85
C ILE A 151 16.37 8.00 0.12
N SER A 152 16.29 8.29 1.41
CA SER A 152 16.31 7.30 2.48
C SER A 152 14.98 7.34 3.21
N THR A 153 14.48 6.18 3.61
CA THR A 153 13.18 6.07 4.27
C THR A 153 13.30 5.45 5.64
N TYR A 154 12.34 5.79 6.51
CA TYR A 154 12.04 5.04 7.73
C TYR A 154 10.63 4.49 7.59
N GLN A 155 10.50 3.17 7.39
CA GLN A 155 9.23 2.52 7.09
C GLN A 155 8.75 1.68 8.26
N ALA A 156 7.54 1.96 8.73
CA ALA A 156 6.89 1.21 9.80
C ALA A 156 6.59 -0.25 9.39
N VAL A 157 6.41 -1.10 10.39
CA VAL A 157 6.09 -2.52 10.18
C VAL A 157 4.72 -2.74 9.52
N SER A 158 3.79 -1.78 9.62
CA SER A 158 2.48 -1.83 8.96
C SER A 158 2.57 -1.96 7.43
N GLY A 159 3.67 -1.52 6.81
CA GLY A 159 3.94 -1.72 5.39
C GLY A 159 4.06 -3.19 4.99
N ALA A 160 4.41 -4.08 5.93
CA ALA A 160 4.39 -5.54 5.78
C ALA A 160 3.03 -6.18 6.15
N GLY A 161 1.99 -5.38 6.37
CA GLY A 161 0.66 -5.82 6.76
C GLY A 161 0.55 -6.17 8.25
N LEU A 162 -0.58 -6.79 8.61
CA LEU A 162 -0.88 -7.12 10.00
C LEU A 162 0.20 -8.01 10.63
N LYS A 163 0.73 -8.98 9.88
CA LYS A 163 1.79 -9.89 10.36
C LYS A 163 3.05 -9.16 10.81
N GLY A 164 3.44 -8.08 10.12
CA GLY A 164 4.57 -7.26 10.55
C GLY A 164 4.32 -6.58 11.90
N GLY A 165 3.11 -6.09 12.12
CA GLY A 165 2.70 -5.55 13.42
C GLY A 165 2.68 -6.60 14.53
N GLU A 166 2.16 -7.79 14.24
CA GLU A 166 2.12 -8.92 15.17
C GLU A 166 3.53 -9.38 15.56
N GLU A 167 4.46 -9.46 14.59
CA GLU A 167 5.85 -9.82 14.87
C GLU A 167 6.52 -8.80 15.78
N LEU A 168 6.43 -7.50 15.49
CA LEU A 168 6.97 -6.46 16.36
C LEU A 168 6.36 -6.53 17.75
N ALA A 169 5.04 -6.66 17.86
CA ALA A 169 4.35 -6.74 19.16
C ALA A 169 4.81 -7.95 19.98
N SER A 170 4.92 -9.12 19.35
CA SER A 170 5.36 -10.36 20.03
C SER A 170 6.79 -10.26 20.55
N GLN A 171 7.70 -9.67 19.75
CA GLN A 171 9.10 -9.44 20.16
C GLN A 171 9.21 -8.44 21.30
N VAL A 172 8.44 -7.33 21.27
CA VAL A 172 8.41 -6.34 22.35
C VAL A 172 7.87 -6.95 23.65
N VAL A 173 6.79 -7.73 23.57
CA VAL A 173 6.22 -8.41 24.74
C VAL A 173 7.19 -9.42 25.33
N ALA A 174 7.89 -10.19 24.49
CA ALA A 174 8.89 -11.17 24.95
C ALA A 174 10.10 -10.51 25.63
N ALA A 175 10.48 -9.31 25.18
CA ALA A 175 11.57 -8.54 25.80
C ALA A 175 11.19 -7.92 27.15
N ALA A 176 9.92 -7.82 27.46
CA ALA A 176 9.46 -7.24 28.73
C ALA A 176 9.98 -8.06 29.94
N GLY A 177 10.63 -7.39 30.88
CA GLY A 177 11.23 -8.02 32.05
C GLY A 177 12.65 -8.55 31.87
N GLN A 178 13.23 -8.48 30.67
CA GLN A 178 14.66 -8.74 30.42
C GLN A 178 15.48 -7.44 30.60
N ASP A 179 16.81 -7.59 30.78
CA ASP A 179 17.70 -6.44 30.90
C ASP A 179 17.92 -5.76 29.53
N MET A 180 17.06 -4.80 29.21
CA MET A 180 17.16 -4.06 27.94
C MET A 180 18.45 -3.20 27.83
N LEU A 181 19.09 -2.84 28.95
CA LEU A 181 20.33 -2.08 28.91
C LEU A 181 21.49 -2.90 28.36
N ALA A 182 21.40 -4.23 28.45
CA ALA A 182 22.38 -5.12 27.84
C ALA A 182 22.51 -4.91 26.32
N LEU A 183 21.46 -4.45 25.64
CA LEU A 183 21.49 -4.10 24.21
C LEU A 183 22.51 -3.01 23.85
N VAL A 184 22.93 -2.19 24.80
CA VAL A 184 23.98 -1.17 24.58
C VAL A 184 25.33 -1.82 24.22
N HIS A 185 25.56 -3.04 24.67
CA HIS A 185 26.82 -3.75 24.50
C HIS A 185 26.68 -4.98 23.59
N ASP A 186 25.50 -5.59 23.54
CA ASP A 186 25.25 -6.81 22.79
C ASP A 186 23.86 -6.76 22.16
N GLY A 187 23.80 -6.61 20.83
CA GLY A 187 22.54 -6.59 20.10
C GLY A 187 21.72 -7.90 20.18
N SER A 188 22.33 -9.00 20.62
CA SER A 188 21.69 -10.29 20.81
C SER A 188 21.31 -10.59 22.27
N ALA A 189 21.41 -9.61 23.16
CA ALA A 189 21.22 -9.79 24.59
C ALA A 189 19.79 -10.20 25.00
N LEU A 190 18.79 -9.95 24.18
CA LEU A 190 17.40 -10.29 24.47
C LEU A 190 16.96 -11.56 23.73
N THR A 191 16.19 -12.38 24.43
CA THR A 191 15.52 -13.53 23.82
C THR A 191 14.15 -13.10 23.30
N THR A 192 13.97 -13.14 21.99
CA THR A 192 12.72 -12.82 21.31
C THR A 192 12.29 -13.98 20.40
N PRO A 193 11.00 -14.04 19.99
CA PRO A 193 10.60 -14.97 18.93
C PRO A 193 11.41 -14.76 17.64
N GLU A 194 11.72 -15.88 16.98
CA GLU A 194 12.43 -15.86 15.69
C GLU A 194 11.67 -15.02 14.66
N PRO A 195 12.38 -14.20 13.87
CA PRO A 195 11.80 -13.43 12.78
C PRO A 195 11.15 -14.33 11.74
N SER A 196 9.99 -13.92 11.24
CA SER A 196 9.23 -14.65 10.21
C SER A 196 8.77 -13.77 9.04
N VAL A 197 8.64 -12.48 9.29
CA VAL A 197 8.22 -11.46 8.31
C VAL A 197 9.42 -10.64 7.87
N PHE A 198 10.29 -10.29 8.80
CA PHE A 198 11.50 -9.51 8.52
C PHE A 198 12.74 -10.41 8.49
N PRO A 199 13.82 -9.98 7.81
CA PRO A 199 15.05 -10.77 7.70
C PRO A 199 15.81 -10.92 9.02
N ASP A 200 15.49 -10.10 10.02
CA ASP A 200 16.10 -10.10 11.35
C ASP A 200 15.09 -9.58 12.39
N GLN A 201 15.45 -9.65 13.69
CA GLN A 201 14.68 -9.05 14.75
C GLN A 201 14.40 -7.59 14.48
N ILE A 202 13.11 -7.20 14.46
CA ILE A 202 12.71 -5.80 14.21
C ILE A 202 12.59 -5.00 15.52
N ALA A 203 12.22 -5.62 16.63
CA ALA A 203 12.14 -4.91 17.91
C ALA A 203 13.52 -4.39 18.32
N PHE A 204 13.61 -3.10 18.67
CA PHE A 204 14.84 -2.42 19.08
C PHE A 204 15.93 -2.38 18.02
N ASN A 205 15.60 -2.59 16.75
CA ASN A 205 16.54 -2.67 15.65
C ASN A 205 16.11 -1.80 14.46
N VAL A 206 17.05 -1.52 13.58
CA VAL A 206 16.85 -0.83 12.30
C VAL A 206 17.38 -1.75 11.20
N ILE A 207 16.50 -2.15 10.27
CA ILE A 207 16.83 -3.11 9.23
C ILE A 207 16.90 -2.35 7.88
N PRO A 208 18.09 -2.17 7.28
CA PRO A 208 18.26 -1.43 6.02
C PRO A 208 17.85 -2.28 4.80
N ILE A 209 16.82 -3.08 4.94
CA ILE A 209 16.23 -3.92 3.89
C ILE A 209 14.71 -3.86 4.05
N ALA A 210 14.01 -3.34 3.03
CA ALA A 210 12.57 -3.44 2.93
C ALA A 210 12.20 -4.21 1.65
N GLY A 211 11.44 -5.28 1.80
CA GLY A 211 11.14 -6.21 0.72
C GLY A 211 12.27 -7.23 0.48
N SER A 212 12.42 -7.68 -0.76
CA SER A 212 13.40 -8.69 -1.17
C SER A 212 14.38 -8.12 -2.18
N ILE A 213 15.64 -8.56 -2.13
CA ILE A 213 16.65 -8.17 -3.12
C ILE A 213 16.24 -8.70 -4.49
N VAL A 214 16.36 -7.86 -5.51
CA VAL A 214 16.00 -8.17 -6.90
C VAL A 214 17.26 -8.46 -7.70
N GLU A 215 17.27 -9.59 -8.40
CA GLU A 215 18.39 -9.98 -9.27
C GLU A 215 18.29 -9.32 -10.65
N ASP A 216 18.38 -7.99 -10.70
CA ASP A 216 18.34 -7.21 -11.95
C ASP A 216 19.66 -6.43 -12.24
N GLY A 217 20.70 -6.70 -11.46
CA GLY A 217 22.02 -6.09 -11.62
C GLY A 217 22.20 -4.74 -10.93
N PHE A 218 21.13 -4.20 -10.29
CA PHE A 218 21.21 -2.94 -9.55
C PHE A 218 21.49 -3.13 -8.06
N ASN A 219 21.43 -4.36 -7.54
CA ASN A 219 21.59 -4.68 -6.11
C ASN A 219 20.64 -3.89 -5.21
N GLU A 220 19.40 -3.70 -5.67
CA GLU A 220 18.34 -3.01 -4.93
C GLU A 220 17.24 -3.98 -4.50
N THR A 221 16.46 -3.60 -3.51
CA THR A 221 15.25 -4.33 -3.12
C THR A 221 14.10 -4.03 -4.09
N ASP A 222 13.07 -4.86 -4.07
CA ASP A 222 11.85 -4.60 -4.85
C ASP A 222 11.16 -3.30 -4.42
N GLU A 223 11.33 -2.88 -3.16
CA GLU A 223 10.82 -1.61 -2.65
C GLU A 223 11.58 -0.41 -3.25
N GLU A 224 12.91 -0.48 -3.31
CA GLU A 224 13.76 0.54 -3.93
C GLU A 224 13.54 0.59 -5.45
N LYS A 225 13.35 -0.56 -6.10
CA LYS A 225 12.99 -0.65 -7.51
C LYS A 225 11.64 0.03 -7.81
N LYS A 226 10.61 -0.18 -6.95
CA LYS A 226 9.33 0.53 -7.06
C LYS A 226 9.53 2.02 -6.96
N LEU A 227 10.25 2.49 -5.94
CA LEU A 227 10.55 3.91 -5.76
C LEU A 227 11.18 4.52 -7.03
N ARG A 228 12.16 3.85 -7.63
CA ARG A 228 12.83 4.29 -8.85
C ARG A 228 11.89 4.30 -10.07
N ALA A 229 11.14 3.23 -10.27
CA ALA A 229 10.29 3.09 -11.46
C ALA A 229 9.04 3.98 -11.39
N GLU A 230 8.39 4.01 -10.22
CA GLU A 230 7.15 4.74 -10.03
C GLU A 230 7.37 6.26 -10.03
N SER A 231 8.45 6.77 -9.38
CA SER A 231 8.76 8.19 -9.39
C SER A 231 8.98 8.74 -10.80
N ARG A 232 9.64 7.98 -11.67
CA ARG A 232 9.81 8.33 -13.09
C ARG A 232 8.49 8.44 -13.82
N LYS A 233 7.60 7.46 -13.60
CA LYS A 233 6.29 7.43 -14.26
C LYS A 233 5.39 8.55 -13.77
N ILE A 234 5.26 8.76 -12.47
CA ILE A 234 4.39 9.76 -11.86
C ILE A 234 4.82 11.18 -12.24
N LEU A 235 6.12 11.47 -12.21
CA LEU A 235 6.65 12.79 -12.55
C LEU A 235 6.80 13.05 -14.05
N GLY A 236 6.61 12.03 -14.90
CA GLY A 236 6.84 12.14 -16.34
C GLY A 236 8.31 12.37 -16.71
N VAL A 237 9.27 11.91 -15.89
CA VAL A 237 10.72 12.10 -16.07
C VAL A 237 11.41 10.74 -16.19
N PRO A 238 11.39 10.10 -17.37
CA PRO A 238 11.91 8.74 -17.56
C PRO A 238 13.40 8.61 -17.26
N GLU A 239 14.18 9.68 -17.50
CA GLU A 239 15.63 9.70 -17.27
C GLU A 239 16.04 10.14 -15.87
N LEU A 240 15.10 10.31 -14.94
CA LEU A 240 15.42 10.69 -13.57
C LEU A 240 16.38 9.67 -12.95
N LEU A 241 17.51 10.15 -12.45
CA LEU A 241 18.45 9.31 -11.68
C LEU A 241 17.90 9.13 -10.28
N VAL A 242 17.62 7.89 -9.89
CA VAL A 242 17.04 7.58 -8.56
C VAL A 242 17.87 6.52 -7.86
N SER A 243 18.20 6.79 -6.60
CA SER A 243 18.80 5.82 -5.68
C SER A 243 18.02 5.86 -4.37
N GLY A 244 17.46 4.74 -3.95
CA GLY A 244 16.73 4.57 -2.71
C GLY A 244 17.54 3.78 -1.68
N THR A 245 17.28 4.04 -0.40
CA THR A 245 17.64 3.15 0.71
C THR A 245 16.40 3.02 1.59
N CYS A 246 15.74 1.88 1.48
CA CYS A 246 14.51 1.63 2.19
C CYS A 246 14.78 0.88 3.50
N VAL A 247 14.48 1.54 4.62
CA VAL A 247 14.83 1.05 5.96
C VAL A 247 13.57 0.73 6.75
N ARG A 248 13.52 -0.47 7.33
CA ARG A 248 12.46 -0.89 8.24
C ARG A 248 12.83 -0.47 9.66
N VAL A 249 11.88 0.17 10.37
CA VAL A 249 12.07 0.65 11.75
C VAL A 249 11.01 0.05 12.68
N PRO A 250 11.28 -0.07 14.01
CA PRO A 250 10.40 -0.69 14.99
C PRO A 250 9.25 0.24 15.41
N VAL A 251 8.49 0.72 14.43
CA VAL A 251 7.34 1.62 14.59
C VAL A 251 6.12 0.94 13.97
N PHE A 252 4.98 0.99 14.64
CA PHE A 252 3.79 0.27 14.18
C PHE A 252 3.18 0.88 12.92
N THR A 253 3.16 2.20 12.78
CA THR A 253 2.48 2.86 11.64
C THR A 253 3.23 4.11 11.17
N GLY A 254 3.13 4.40 9.86
CA GLY A 254 3.74 5.56 9.20
C GLY A 254 5.05 5.27 8.48
N HIS A 255 5.47 6.21 7.67
CA HIS A 255 6.74 6.19 6.93
C HIS A 255 7.36 7.58 6.99
#